data_91e78ca0df82122d2742092d0d3bb7d7
#
_entry.id   91e78ca0df82122d2742092d0d3bb7d7
#
_cell.length_a   1.000
_cell.length_b   1.000
_cell.length_c   1.000
_cell.angle_alpha   90.00
_cell.angle_beta   90.00
_cell.angle_gamma   90.00
#
_symmetry.space_group_name_H-M   'P 1'
#
loop_
_entity.id
_entity.type
_entity.pdbx_description
1 polymer ?
#
loop_
_entity_poly.entity_id
_entity_poly.type
_entity_poly.pdbx_seq_one_letter_code
_entity_poly.pdbx_strand_id
1 'polypeptide(L)'
;DLAKIKFDLHEFPWDEMRELGISKEQIRPDEVMAMMQGGATKQAFSVKTLPTPNISSVGMYTLHLYHDHNGDVKLGMDSVLAIPEYAQEQYQGLFGTDDKNILDNGGTMTRLVDLFDPHTGLTERCYVGLESETNRFVKMPVKDVTPPRYFNGARIDDAKFDDLKAGGAVRLEGCHYYNDDNLFSGRLQYDVHSREYRMTEQVFSRPYIPKFINDQLSPEQRTALVKGEQIDGRSILAKNGKPYNCDLKINPKTNGLAYVSSRQEQKETTQQEQAADQTREQDAPQKGQGRKR
;
A
#
# COMPACT_ATOMS: atom_id res chain seq x y z
N ASP A 1 2.60 13.96 -11.41
CA ASP A 1 4.04 14.27 -11.24
C ASP A 1 4.80 12.95 -11.22
N LEU A 2 5.63 12.74 -12.25
CA LEU A 2 6.59 11.64 -12.27
C LEU A 2 7.61 11.93 -11.16
N ALA A 3 7.79 10.99 -10.24
CA ALA A 3 8.84 11.08 -9.25
C ALA A 3 10.16 11.37 -9.97
N LYS A 4 10.97 12.29 -9.42
CA LYS A 4 12.18 12.78 -10.07
C LYS A 4 13.14 11.63 -10.38
N ILE A 5 13.47 11.44 -11.65
CA ILE A 5 14.50 10.48 -12.07
C ILE A 5 15.85 10.97 -11.54
N LYS A 6 16.56 10.09 -10.82
CA LYS A 6 17.88 10.37 -10.23
C LYS A 6 19.03 9.76 -11.04
N PHE A 7 18.75 8.68 -11.76
CA PHE A 7 19.74 7.92 -12.53
C PHE A 7 19.30 7.81 -13.98
N ASP A 8 20.22 8.03 -14.93
CA ASP A 8 19.95 7.87 -16.34
C ASP A 8 19.96 6.37 -16.73
N LEU A 9 19.05 5.97 -17.62
CA LEU A 9 19.01 4.60 -18.14
C LEU A 9 20.28 4.21 -18.88
N HIS A 10 20.99 5.18 -19.47
CA HIS A 10 22.27 4.94 -20.16
C HIS A 10 23.42 4.63 -19.21
N GLU A 11 23.31 5.06 -17.95
CA GLU A 11 24.30 4.80 -16.89
C GLU A 11 23.98 3.54 -16.09
N PHE A 12 22.90 2.82 -16.46
CA PHE A 12 22.44 1.65 -15.72
C PHE A 12 23.46 0.52 -15.79
N PRO A 13 23.92 -0.05 -14.66
CA PRO A 13 25.06 -0.96 -14.58
C PRO A 13 24.70 -2.40 -15.02
N TRP A 14 24.25 -2.56 -16.28
CA TRP A 14 23.82 -3.85 -16.83
C TRP A 14 24.93 -4.90 -16.85
N ASP A 15 26.20 -4.48 -17.00
CA ASP A 15 27.33 -5.38 -17.01
C ASP A 15 27.61 -5.95 -15.63
N GLU A 16 27.55 -5.12 -14.58
CA GLU A 16 27.66 -5.58 -13.18
C GLU A 16 26.54 -6.57 -12.83
N MET A 17 25.32 -6.32 -13.26
CA MET A 17 24.18 -7.23 -13.05
C MET A 17 24.40 -8.58 -13.73
N ARG A 18 24.90 -8.56 -14.98
CA ARG A 18 25.18 -9.77 -15.72
C ARG A 18 26.28 -10.62 -15.07
N GLU A 19 27.32 -10.00 -14.51
CA GLU A 19 28.36 -10.67 -13.73
C GLU A 19 27.83 -11.37 -12.49
N LEU A 20 26.77 -10.81 -11.89
CA LEU A 20 26.05 -11.40 -10.76
C LEU A 20 25.02 -12.47 -11.17
N GLY A 21 24.90 -12.75 -12.47
CA GLY A 21 23.96 -13.72 -13.03
C GLY A 21 22.53 -13.19 -13.19
N ILE A 22 22.34 -11.86 -13.16
CA ILE A 22 21.03 -11.21 -13.31
C ILE A 22 20.92 -10.66 -14.73
N SER A 23 20.03 -11.20 -15.53
CA SER A 23 19.76 -10.70 -16.88
C SER A 23 18.73 -9.56 -16.85
N LYS A 24 18.80 -8.70 -17.87
CA LYS A 24 17.88 -7.56 -18.02
C LYS A 24 16.40 -7.98 -18.07
N GLU A 25 16.14 -9.14 -18.65
CA GLU A 25 14.81 -9.70 -18.83
C GLU A 25 14.18 -10.19 -17.52
N GLN A 26 14.98 -10.42 -16.49
CA GLN A 26 14.52 -10.80 -15.15
C GLN A 26 13.98 -9.63 -14.35
N ILE A 27 14.38 -8.40 -14.71
CA ILE A 27 13.98 -7.18 -14.00
C ILE A 27 12.79 -6.56 -14.73
N ARG A 28 11.67 -6.42 -14.04
CA ARG A 28 10.48 -5.81 -14.62
C ARG A 28 10.69 -4.32 -14.89
N PRO A 29 10.02 -3.74 -15.91
CA PRO A 29 10.15 -2.32 -16.24
C PRO A 29 9.80 -1.37 -15.08
N ASP A 30 8.82 -1.73 -14.23
CA ASP A 30 8.44 -0.96 -13.05
C ASP A 30 9.53 -0.95 -11.97
N GLU A 31 10.31 -2.03 -11.85
CA GLU A 31 11.45 -2.11 -10.94
C GLU A 31 12.65 -1.31 -11.45
N VAL A 32 12.94 -1.37 -12.76
CA VAL A 32 13.94 -0.50 -13.38
C VAL A 32 13.61 0.97 -13.10
N MET A 33 12.35 1.36 -13.30
CA MET A 33 11.89 2.73 -13.00
C MET A 33 12.04 3.07 -11.51
N ALA A 34 11.71 2.14 -10.61
CA ALA A 34 11.88 2.35 -9.17
C ALA A 34 13.35 2.60 -8.81
N MET A 35 14.29 1.82 -9.37
CA MET A 35 15.73 2.01 -9.17
C MET A 35 16.20 3.35 -9.74
N MET A 36 15.78 3.74 -10.94
CA MET A 36 16.10 5.05 -11.54
C MET A 36 15.60 6.24 -10.70
N GLN A 37 14.55 6.05 -9.94
CA GLN A 37 14.02 7.04 -8.99
C GLN A 37 14.70 6.98 -7.61
N GLY A 38 15.78 6.18 -7.45
CA GLY A 38 16.52 6.02 -6.21
C GLY A 38 15.87 5.07 -5.20
N GLY A 39 15.05 4.12 -5.65
CA GLY A 39 14.53 3.03 -4.84
C GLY A 39 15.25 1.72 -5.08
N ALA A 40 14.77 0.67 -4.42
CA ALA A 40 15.22 -0.70 -4.63
C ALA A 40 14.16 -1.52 -5.39
N THR A 41 14.58 -2.66 -5.92
CA THR A 41 13.64 -3.66 -6.46
C THR A 41 12.78 -4.22 -5.33
N LYS A 42 11.52 -4.53 -5.61
CA LYS A 42 10.65 -5.27 -4.69
C LYS A 42 10.98 -6.75 -4.72
N GLN A 43 11.24 -7.27 -5.92
CA GLN A 43 11.67 -8.65 -6.10
C GLN A 43 13.11 -8.81 -5.59
N ALA A 44 13.34 -9.90 -4.84
CA ALA A 44 14.68 -10.32 -4.47
C ALA A 44 15.25 -11.27 -5.52
N PHE A 45 16.55 -11.12 -5.80
CA PHE A 45 17.30 -11.92 -6.78
C PHE A 45 18.27 -12.85 -6.08
N SER A 46 18.37 -14.09 -6.57
CA SER A 46 19.40 -15.04 -6.13
C SER A 46 20.73 -14.64 -6.72
N VAL A 47 21.65 -14.22 -5.88
CA VAL A 47 22.98 -13.78 -6.30
C VAL A 47 24.05 -14.68 -5.69
N LYS A 48 24.98 -15.13 -6.51
CA LYS A 48 26.17 -15.84 -6.06
C LYS A 48 27.29 -14.84 -5.78
N THR A 49 27.63 -14.66 -4.53
CA THR A 49 28.74 -13.81 -4.11
C THR A 49 29.98 -14.66 -3.80
N LEU A 50 31.17 -14.10 -4.06
CA LEU A 50 32.44 -14.68 -3.70
C LEU A 50 33.12 -13.81 -2.64
N PRO A 51 32.71 -13.93 -1.36
CA PRO A 51 33.29 -13.12 -0.28
C PRO A 51 34.78 -13.35 -0.08
N THR A 52 35.27 -14.54 -0.47
CA THR A 52 36.69 -14.86 -0.59
C THR A 52 36.91 -15.77 -1.79
N PRO A 53 38.14 -15.89 -2.36
CA PRO A 53 38.40 -16.67 -3.55
C PRO A 53 37.97 -18.14 -3.51
N ASN A 54 37.81 -18.70 -2.31
CA ASN A 54 37.46 -20.12 -2.10
C ASN A 54 36.09 -20.34 -1.44
N ILE A 55 35.33 -19.29 -1.16
CA ILE A 55 34.01 -19.38 -0.51
C ILE A 55 33.00 -18.69 -1.39
N SER A 56 32.05 -19.45 -1.93
CA SER A 56 30.88 -18.89 -2.60
C SER A 56 29.68 -18.99 -1.67
N SER A 57 28.90 -17.92 -1.54
CA SER A 57 27.59 -17.94 -0.91
C SER A 57 26.53 -17.56 -1.92
N VAL A 58 25.34 -18.12 -1.76
CA VAL A 58 24.15 -17.72 -2.52
C VAL A 58 23.21 -17.09 -1.53
N GLY A 59 22.77 -15.86 -1.82
CA GLY A 59 21.83 -15.12 -1.01
C GLY A 59 20.74 -14.50 -1.85
N MET A 60 19.68 -14.07 -1.19
CA MET A 60 18.59 -13.29 -1.79
C MET A 60 18.82 -11.82 -1.50
N TYR A 61 18.83 -11.00 -2.54
CA TYR A 61 19.14 -9.57 -2.45
C TYR A 61 18.16 -8.74 -3.26
N THR A 62 17.78 -7.60 -2.75
CA THR A 62 17.19 -6.52 -3.54
C THR A 62 18.28 -5.65 -4.13
N LEU A 63 17.98 -5.01 -5.25
CA LEU A 63 18.93 -4.20 -6.02
C LEU A 63 18.53 -2.73 -5.95
N HIS A 64 19.52 -1.85 -5.80
CA HIS A 64 19.33 -0.39 -5.89
C HIS A 64 20.51 0.26 -6.59
N LEU A 65 20.37 1.51 -7.01
CA LEU A 65 21.45 2.30 -7.60
C LEU A 65 21.94 3.35 -6.60
N TYR A 66 23.27 3.60 -6.64
CA TYR A 66 23.88 4.69 -5.90
C TYR A 66 25.03 5.31 -6.70
N HIS A 67 25.40 6.55 -6.39
CA HIS A 67 26.62 7.15 -6.90
C HIS A 67 27.78 6.84 -5.96
N ASP A 68 28.87 6.35 -6.51
CA ASP A 68 30.11 6.19 -5.76
C ASP A 68 30.80 7.55 -5.53
N HIS A 69 31.96 7.55 -4.87
CA HIS A 69 32.73 8.76 -4.57
C HIS A 69 33.26 9.52 -5.81
N ASN A 70 33.28 8.88 -6.97
CA ASN A 70 33.62 9.49 -8.26
C ASN A 70 32.42 10.05 -9.00
N GLY A 71 31.20 9.78 -8.50
CA GLY A 71 29.95 10.11 -9.15
C GLY A 71 29.47 9.06 -10.16
N ASP A 72 30.16 7.91 -10.28
CA ASP A 72 29.73 6.83 -11.15
C ASP A 72 28.54 6.09 -10.57
N VAL A 73 27.58 5.70 -11.43
CA VAL A 73 26.42 4.90 -11.02
C VAL A 73 26.88 3.44 -10.79
N LYS A 74 26.58 2.92 -9.62
CA LYS A 74 26.91 1.57 -9.17
C LYS A 74 25.69 0.81 -8.73
N LEU A 75 25.79 -0.54 -8.79
CA LEU A 75 24.78 -1.44 -8.27
C LEU A 75 25.01 -1.70 -6.78
N GLY A 76 24.02 -1.37 -5.96
CA GLY A 76 23.94 -1.77 -4.56
C GLY A 76 23.07 -3.01 -4.38
N MET A 77 23.38 -3.82 -3.39
CA MET A 77 22.64 -5.02 -3.05
C MET A 77 22.36 -5.06 -1.55
N ASP A 78 21.09 -5.24 -1.21
CA ASP A 78 20.63 -5.41 0.17
C ASP A 78 20.10 -6.81 0.39
N SER A 79 20.62 -7.53 1.39
CA SER A 79 20.13 -8.87 1.72
C SER A 79 18.69 -8.84 2.22
N VAL A 80 17.89 -9.83 1.89
CA VAL A 80 16.58 -10.05 2.52
C VAL A 80 16.77 -10.32 4.02
N LEU A 81 15.98 -9.66 4.86
CA LEU A 81 16.07 -9.78 6.31
C LEU A 81 15.12 -10.86 6.84
N ALA A 82 15.55 -11.61 7.86
CA ALA A 82 14.72 -12.61 8.53
C ALA A 82 13.64 -11.99 9.42
N ILE A 83 13.87 -10.75 9.89
CA ILE A 83 12.94 -9.96 10.70
C ILE A 83 12.82 -8.56 10.12
N PRO A 84 11.70 -7.85 10.38
CA PRO A 84 11.54 -6.47 9.92
C PRO A 84 12.71 -5.57 10.34
N GLU A 85 13.14 -4.70 9.44
CA GLU A 85 14.32 -3.82 9.64
C GLU A 85 14.17 -2.94 10.89
N TYR A 86 12.96 -2.49 11.21
CA TYR A 86 12.68 -1.71 12.42
C TYR A 86 12.94 -2.48 13.73
N ALA A 87 13.00 -3.82 13.67
CA ALA A 87 13.27 -4.67 14.84
C ALA A 87 14.77 -4.86 15.12
N GLN A 88 15.64 -4.36 14.23
CA GLN A 88 17.08 -4.42 14.44
C GLN A 88 17.53 -3.50 15.57
N GLU A 89 18.63 -3.86 16.24
CA GLU A 89 19.15 -3.18 17.41
C GLU A 89 19.38 -1.65 17.18
N GLN A 90 19.87 -1.29 16.02
CA GLN A 90 20.14 0.11 15.64
C GLN A 90 18.90 1.00 15.56
N TYR A 91 17.69 0.40 15.48
CA TYR A 91 16.42 1.12 15.40
C TYR A 91 15.59 0.98 16.69
N GLN A 92 16.16 0.41 17.77
CA GLN A 92 15.45 0.27 19.04
C GLN A 92 14.98 1.61 19.57
N GLY A 93 13.68 1.67 19.93
CA GLY A 93 13.06 2.89 20.47
C GLY A 93 12.68 3.95 19.43
N LEU A 94 13.10 3.81 18.17
CA LEU A 94 12.76 4.77 17.11
C LEU A 94 11.30 4.61 16.61
N PHE A 95 10.77 3.37 16.63
CA PHE A 95 9.44 3.03 16.13
C PHE A 95 8.53 2.61 17.29
N GLY A 96 7.42 3.34 17.46
CA GLY A 96 6.36 3.00 18.42
C GLY A 96 5.46 1.86 17.93
N THR A 97 4.52 1.44 18.77
CA THR A 97 3.57 0.36 18.42
C THR A 97 2.72 0.72 17.20
N ASP A 98 2.22 1.96 17.13
CA ASP A 98 1.40 2.41 16.01
C ASP A 98 2.21 2.47 14.70
N ASP A 99 3.48 2.92 14.75
CA ASP A 99 4.38 2.90 13.60
C ASP A 99 4.56 1.47 13.06
N LYS A 100 4.85 0.52 13.95
CA LYS A 100 5.04 -0.89 13.59
C LYS A 100 3.77 -1.48 12.97
N ASN A 101 2.60 -1.20 13.56
CA ASN A 101 1.32 -1.63 12.99
C ASN A 101 1.09 -1.09 11.57
N ILE A 102 1.44 0.18 11.31
CA ILE A 102 1.34 0.76 9.97
C ILE A 102 2.28 0.05 9.00
N LEU A 103 3.54 -0.16 9.41
CA LEU A 103 4.58 -0.79 8.60
C LEU A 103 4.22 -2.25 8.27
N ASP A 104 3.80 -3.04 9.26
CA ASP A 104 3.43 -4.45 9.10
C ASP A 104 2.20 -4.65 8.19
N ASN A 105 1.33 -3.63 8.11
CA ASN A 105 0.20 -3.61 7.18
C ASN A 105 0.54 -3.01 5.80
N GLY A 106 1.82 -2.79 5.49
CA GLY A 106 2.28 -2.27 4.20
C GLY A 106 1.96 -0.79 3.97
N GLY A 107 1.72 -0.03 5.05
CA GLY A 107 1.45 1.40 4.99
C GLY A 107 2.71 2.25 5.00
N THR A 108 2.55 3.53 4.68
CA THR A 108 3.57 4.57 4.90
C THR A 108 3.30 5.24 6.25
N MET A 109 4.35 5.45 7.03
CA MET A 109 4.25 6.13 8.32
C MET A 109 3.66 7.54 8.16
N THR A 110 2.92 7.99 9.17
CA THR A 110 2.28 9.33 9.19
C THR A 110 3.18 10.40 9.80
N ARG A 111 4.46 10.12 9.94
CA ARG A 111 5.51 11.05 10.35
C ARG A 111 6.82 10.75 9.64
N LEU A 112 7.68 11.72 9.56
CA LEU A 112 9.04 11.54 9.05
C LEU A 112 9.94 10.91 10.12
N VAL A 113 10.91 10.13 9.64
CA VAL A 113 11.92 9.47 10.48
C VAL A 113 13.31 9.85 9.99
N ASP A 114 14.19 10.17 10.92
CA ASP A 114 15.61 10.41 10.61
C ASP A 114 16.34 9.06 10.55
N LEU A 115 16.73 8.65 9.35
CA LEU A 115 17.42 7.37 9.11
C LEU A 115 18.86 7.61 8.70
N PHE A 116 19.76 6.87 9.31
CA PHE A 116 21.17 6.84 8.91
C PHE A 116 21.33 6.00 7.62
N ASP A 117 22.04 6.56 6.65
CA ASP A 117 22.40 5.86 5.43
C ASP A 117 23.88 5.44 5.50
N PRO A 118 24.18 4.13 5.62
CA PRO A 118 25.56 3.66 5.72
C PRO A 118 26.41 3.90 4.46
N HIS A 119 25.78 4.04 3.29
CA HIS A 119 26.50 4.28 2.02
C HIS A 119 27.01 5.72 1.90
N THR A 120 26.20 6.69 2.39
CA THR A 120 26.58 8.11 2.35
C THR A 120 27.17 8.61 3.65
N GLY A 121 26.99 7.87 4.76
CA GLY A 121 27.37 8.28 6.11
C GLY A 121 26.51 9.42 6.66
N LEU A 122 25.39 9.75 6.04
CA LEU A 122 24.52 10.85 6.41
C LEU A 122 23.22 10.35 7.05
N THR A 123 22.65 11.18 7.92
CA THR A 123 21.29 10.98 8.42
C THR A 123 20.34 11.81 7.57
N GLU A 124 19.34 11.17 7.00
CA GLU A 124 18.33 11.82 6.18
C GLU A 124 16.94 11.66 6.78
N ARG A 125 16.14 12.72 6.70
CA ARG A 125 14.74 12.70 7.10
C ARG A 125 13.89 12.14 5.99
N CYS A 126 13.18 11.01 6.26
CA CYS A 126 12.53 10.20 5.24
C CYS A 126 11.05 9.90 5.56
N TYR A 127 10.25 9.75 4.50
CA TYR A 127 9.04 8.91 4.52
C TYR A 127 9.48 7.45 4.55
N VAL A 128 8.79 6.63 5.37
CA VAL A 128 9.18 5.22 5.59
C VAL A 128 7.98 4.31 5.45
N GLY A 129 8.15 3.23 4.72
CA GLY A 129 7.30 2.04 4.65
C GLY A 129 8.14 0.79 4.88
N LEU A 130 7.52 -0.38 4.86
CA LEU A 130 8.20 -1.68 4.95
C LEU A 130 7.78 -2.55 3.78
N GLU A 131 8.76 -3.12 3.05
CA GLU A 131 8.50 -4.12 2.03
C GLU A 131 8.41 -5.50 2.69
N SER A 132 7.22 -6.11 2.66
CA SER A 132 6.93 -7.36 3.36
C SER A 132 7.71 -8.57 2.84
N GLU A 133 8.08 -8.58 1.55
CA GLU A 133 8.82 -9.70 0.95
C GLU A 133 10.30 -9.71 1.38
N THR A 134 10.84 -8.57 1.72
CA THR A 134 12.27 -8.40 2.03
C THR A 134 12.52 -7.99 3.48
N ASN A 135 11.47 -7.62 4.21
CA ASN A 135 11.52 -7.04 5.56
C ASN A 135 12.37 -5.77 5.66
N ARG A 136 12.58 -5.06 4.53
CA ARG A 136 13.39 -3.85 4.47
C ARG A 136 12.55 -2.59 4.38
N PHE A 137 13.12 -1.48 4.85
CA PHE A 137 12.50 -0.19 4.67
C PHE A 137 12.44 0.21 3.19
N VAL A 138 11.26 0.68 2.79
CA VAL A 138 11.09 1.54 1.63
C VAL A 138 11.17 2.96 2.13
N LYS A 139 12.17 3.72 1.69
CA LYS A 139 12.43 5.07 2.17
C LYS A 139 12.46 6.08 1.02
N MET A 140 12.01 7.31 1.31
CA MET A 140 12.10 8.43 0.39
C MET A 140 12.49 9.68 1.18
N PRO A 141 13.65 10.31 0.87
CA PRO A 141 14.06 11.55 1.51
C PRO A 141 13.03 12.66 1.30
N VAL A 142 12.71 13.40 2.35
CA VAL A 142 11.71 14.49 2.28
C VAL A 142 12.08 15.58 1.29
N LYS A 143 13.37 15.82 1.07
CA LYS A 143 13.88 16.79 0.08
C LYS A 143 13.51 16.47 -1.36
N ASP A 144 13.22 15.19 -1.64
CA ASP A 144 12.88 14.69 -2.98
C ASP A 144 11.36 14.65 -3.22
N VAL A 145 10.54 14.99 -2.21
CA VAL A 145 9.08 14.98 -2.27
C VAL A 145 8.52 16.38 -2.14
N THR A 146 7.71 16.77 -3.11
CA THR A 146 6.99 18.06 -3.06
C THR A 146 5.49 17.79 -3.00
N PRO A 147 4.77 18.22 -1.93
CA PRO A 147 3.33 18.09 -1.86
C PRO A 147 2.63 18.84 -3.00
N PRO A 148 1.55 18.33 -3.56
CA PRO A 148 0.77 19.01 -4.56
C PRO A 148 0.00 20.18 -3.96
N ARG A 149 -0.28 21.22 -4.74
CA ARG A 149 -1.16 22.34 -4.35
C ARG A 149 -2.63 22.07 -4.68
N TYR A 150 -2.90 21.09 -5.53
CA TYR A 150 -4.23 20.61 -5.89
C TYR A 150 -4.21 19.10 -5.99
N PHE A 151 -5.27 18.47 -5.54
CA PHE A 151 -5.45 17.02 -5.68
C PHE A 151 -6.90 16.73 -6.03
N ASN A 152 -7.13 16.08 -7.18
CA ASN A 152 -8.46 15.76 -7.70
C ASN A 152 -9.44 16.97 -7.60
N GLY A 153 -9.02 18.13 -8.10
CA GLY A 153 -9.82 19.35 -8.11
C GLY A 153 -9.85 20.12 -6.77
N ALA A 154 -9.57 19.49 -5.64
CA ALA A 154 -9.52 20.15 -4.35
C ALA A 154 -8.21 20.93 -4.17
N ARG A 155 -8.32 22.18 -3.68
CA ARG A 155 -7.17 23.01 -3.31
C ARG A 155 -6.63 22.58 -1.94
N ILE A 156 -5.31 22.50 -1.82
CA ILE A 156 -4.59 22.26 -0.58
C ILE A 156 -4.12 23.62 -0.05
N ASP A 157 -4.67 24.05 1.06
CA ASP A 157 -4.29 25.28 1.75
C ASP A 157 -2.88 25.14 2.37
N ASP A 158 -2.31 26.27 2.83
CA ASP A 158 -0.93 26.29 3.33
C ASP A 158 -0.75 25.41 4.58
N ALA A 159 -1.74 25.36 5.47
CA ALA A 159 -1.67 24.52 6.68
C ALA A 159 -1.60 23.04 6.31
N LYS A 160 -2.50 22.57 5.43
CA LYS A 160 -2.47 21.19 4.93
C LYS A 160 -1.21 20.87 4.13
N PHE A 161 -0.70 21.85 3.36
CA PHE A 161 0.55 21.71 2.63
C PHE A 161 1.74 21.50 3.57
N ASP A 162 1.82 22.25 4.65
CA ASP A 162 2.87 22.12 5.67
C ASP A 162 2.76 20.79 6.43
N ASP A 163 1.53 20.34 6.75
CA ASP A 163 1.29 19.01 7.34
C ASP A 163 1.78 17.89 6.42
N LEU A 164 1.46 17.95 5.11
CA LEU A 164 1.94 16.98 4.13
C LEU A 164 3.45 16.99 4.02
N LYS A 165 4.07 18.18 4.05
CA LYS A 165 5.53 18.34 4.01
C LYS A 165 6.21 17.79 5.27
N ALA A 166 5.51 17.81 6.40
CA ALA A 166 5.96 17.18 7.64
C ALA A 166 5.76 15.66 7.70
N GLY A 167 5.27 15.04 6.62
CA GLY A 167 5.00 13.60 6.54
C GLY A 167 3.61 13.19 7.02
N GLY A 168 2.79 14.16 7.40
CA GLY A 168 1.44 13.94 7.88
C GLY A 168 0.47 13.51 6.77
N ALA A 169 -0.76 13.23 7.18
CA ALA A 169 -1.87 12.95 6.30
C ALA A 169 -2.99 13.95 6.57
N VAL A 170 -3.59 14.50 5.51
CA VAL A 170 -4.59 15.56 5.60
C VAL A 170 -5.92 15.13 5.02
N ARG A 171 -7.02 15.56 5.64
CA ARG A 171 -8.36 15.34 5.09
C ARG A 171 -8.65 16.39 4.02
N LEU A 172 -9.03 15.93 2.83
CA LEU A 172 -9.53 16.77 1.75
C LEU A 172 -11.02 16.49 1.53
N GLU A 173 -11.75 17.53 1.17
CA GLU A 173 -13.16 17.51 0.82
C GLU A 173 -13.35 18.14 -0.57
N GLY A 174 -14.46 17.79 -1.23
CA GLY A 174 -14.78 18.33 -2.54
C GLY A 174 -13.86 17.83 -3.67
N CYS A 175 -13.19 16.73 -3.46
CA CYS A 175 -12.45 16.06 -4.53
C CYS A 175 -13.42 15.46 -5.55
N HIS A 176 -13.00 15.40 -6.82
CA HIS A 176 -13.74 14.75 -7.88
C HIS A 176 -12.79 14.13 -8.90
N TYR A 177 -13.21 13.05 -9.55
CA TYR A 177 -12.48 12.51 -10.68
C TYR A 177 -12.78 13.31 -11.94
N TYR A 178 -11.84 13.32 -12.88
CA TYR A 178 -12.02 13.98 -14.17
C TYR A 178 -13.30 13.47 -14.86
N ASN A 179 -14.17 14.40 -15.27
CA ASN A 179 -15.47 14.11 -15.88
C ASN A 179 -16.47 13.34 -14.99
N ASP A 180 -16.36 13.46 -13.68
CA ASP A 180 -17.33 12.89 -12.74
C ASP A 180 -17.78 13.95 -11.73
N ASP A 181 -19.10 14.17 -11.66
CA ASP A 181 -19.72 15.13 -10.72
C ASP A 181 -19.85 14.58 -9.29
N ASN A 182 -19.48 13.32 -9.08
CA ASN A 182 -19.57 12.69 -7.77
C ASN A 182 -18.41 13.15 -6.89
N LEU A 183 -18.71 14.04 -5.96
CA LEU A 183 -17.73 14.54 -5.02
C LEU A 183 -17.38 13.46 -4.00
N PHE A 184 -16.13 13.48 -3.57
CA PHE A 184 -15.68 12.64 -2.47
C PHE A 184 -14.76 13.39 -1.52
N SER A 185 -14.66 12.88 -0.31
CA SER A 185 -13.64 13.27 0.66
C SER A 185 -12.76 12.08 0.99
N GLY A 186 -11.59 12.35 1.53
CA GLY A 186 -10.68 11.28 1.95
C GLY A 186 -9.43 11.83 2.63
N ARG A 187 -8.52 10.94 2.96
CA ARG A 187 -7.27 11.26 3.60
C ARG A 187 -6.13 11.18 2.57
N LEU A 188 -5.52 12.31 2.28
CA LEU A 188 -4.37 12.41 1.39
C LEU A 188 -3.08 12.22 2.17
N GLN A 189 -2.20 11.34 1.70
CA GLN A 189 -0.88 11.08 2.26
C GLN A 189 0.09 10.69 1.16
N TYR A 190 1.39 10.92 1.37
CA TYR A 190 2.42 10.35 0.52
C TYR A 190 2.54 8.85 0.76
N ASP A 191 2.49 8.06 -0.31
CA ASP A 191 2.72 6.62 -0.28
C ASP A 191 4.13 6.33 -0.81
N VAL A 192 5.00 5.87 0.06
CA VAL A 192 6.41 5.61 -0.28
C VAL A 192 6.58 4.45 -1.25
N HIS A 193 5.66 3.48 -1.25
CA HIS A 193 5.71 2.31 -2.14
C HIS A 193 5.37 2.66 -3.59
N SER A 194 4.38 3.53 -3.82
CA SER A 194 4.03 4.03 -5.15
C SER A 194 4.75 5.32 -5.51
N ARG A 195 5.39 5.99 -4.54
CA ARG A 195 6.07 7.28 -4.67
C ARG A 195 5.17 8.42 -5.13
N GLU A 196 3.92 8.36 -4.73
CA GLU A 196 2.88 9.32 -5.09
C GLU A 196 2.04 9.72 -3.89
N TYR A 197 1.41 10.90 -3.97
CA TYR A 197 0.35 11.25 -3.04
C TYR A 197 -0.91 10.45 -3.38
N ARG A 198 -1.44 9.70 -2.42
CA ARG A 198 -2.64 8.88 -2.57
C ARG A 198 -3.72 9.26 -1.59
N MET A 199 -4.94 9.13 -2.07
CA MET A 199 -6.14 9.30 -1.25
C MET A 199 -6.58 7.94 -0.71
N THR A 200 -6.68 7.84 0.61
CA THR A 200 -7.25 6.70 1.34
C THR A 200 -8.57 7.12 2.02
N GLU A 201 -9.28 6.17 2.60
CA GLU A 201 -10.52 6.43 3.35
C GLU A 201 -11.53 7.27 2.54
N GLN A 202 -11.67 6.98 1.26
CA GLN A 202 -12.56 7.73 0.37
C GLN A 202 -14.02 7.52 0.75
N VAL A 203 -14.75 8.64 0.88
CA VAL A 203 -16.20 8.65 1.10
C VAL A 203 -16.85 9.49 0.00
N PHE A 204 -17.68 8.87 -0.81
CA PHE A 204 -18.36 9.52 -1.93
C PHE A 204 -19.69 10.14 -1.50
N SER A 205 -20.08 11.24 -2.11
CA SER A 205 -21.35 11.91 -1.85
C SER A 205 -22.58 11.11 -2.36
N ARG A 206 -22.36 10.27 -3.39
CA ARG A 206 -23.36 9.36 -4.00
C ARG A 206 -22.72 8.01 -4.28
N PRO A 207 -23.49 6.93 -4.49
CA PRO A 207 -22.98 5.64 -4.91
C PRO A 207 -22.00 5.76 -6.11
N TYR A 208 -20.79 5.27 -5.92
CA TYR A 208 -19.71 5.35 -6.91
C TYR A 208 -19.36 3.96 -7.43
N ILE A 209 -19.51 3.78 -8.73
CA ILE A 209 -19.08 2.58 -9.45
C ILE A 209 -18.00 3.01 -10.44
N PRO A 210 -16.76 2.49 -10.33
CA PRO A 210 -15.69 2.83 -11.26
C PRO A 210 -16.11 2.60 -12.72
N LYS A 211 -15.77 3.53 -13.61
CA LYS A 211 -16.22 3.51 -15.02
C LYS A 211 -15.98 2.17 -15.70
N PHE A 212 -14.80 1.58 -15.54
CA PHE A 212 -14.45 0.30 -16.17
C PHE A 212 -15.31 -0.88 -15.70
N ILE A 213 -15.87 -0.84 -14.48
CA ILE A 213 -16.87 -1.81 -13.99
C ILE A 213 -18.24 -1.41 -14.50
N ASN A 214 -18.61 -0.15 -14.38
CA ASN A 214 -19.91 0.36 -14.80
C ASN A 214 -20.22 0.09 -16.28
N ASP A 215 -19.20 0.14 -17.15
CA ASP A 215 -19.32 -0.14 -18.59
C ASP A 215 -19.62 -1.64 -18.88
N GLN A 216 -19.39 -2.54 -17.93
CA GLN A 216 -19.65 -3.97 -18.03
C GLN A 216 -20.97 -4.40 -17.39
N LEU A 217 -21.64 -3.52 -16.61
CA LEU A 217 -22.87 -3.84 -15.91
C LEU A 217 -24.10 -3.73 -16.82
N SER A 218 -25.05 -4.65 -16.66
CA SER A 218 -26.40 -4.48 -17.20
C SER A 218 -27.13 -3.33 -16.47
N PRO A 219 -28.19 -2.73 -17.06
CA PRO A 219 -29.01 -1.72 -16.38
C PRO A 219 -29.58 -2.23 -15.06
N GLU A 220 -29.98 -3.51 -14.99
CA GLU A 220 -30.54 -4.16 -13.81
C GLU A 220 -29.49 -4.28 -12.71
N GLN A 221 -28.28 -4.76 -13.04
CA GLN A 221 -27.16 -4.88 -12.11
C GLN A 221 -26.75 -3.51 -11.54
N ARG A 222 -26.70 -2.49 -12.40
CA ARG A 222 -26.40 -1.12 -12.00
C ARG A 222 -27.44 -0.58 -11.02
N THR A 223 -28.71 -0.82 -11.32
CA THR A 223 -29.82 -0.39 -10.44
C THR A 223 -29.78 -1.11 -9.09
N ALA A 224 -29.49 -2.41 -9.08
CA ALA A 224 -29.32 -3.21 -7.86
C ALA A 224 -28.20 -2.66 -6.98
N LEU A 225 -27.01 -2.41 -7.56
CA LEU A 225 -25.88 -1.80 -6.81
C LEU A 225 -26.23 -0.44 -6.21
N VAL A 226 -26.88 0.46 -6.97
CA VAL A 226 -27.27 1.79 -6.48
C VAL A 226 -28.27 1.69 -5.33
N LYS A 227 -29.14 0.67 -5.33
CA LYS A 227 -30.04 0.37 -4.20
C LYS A 227 -29.35 -0.27 -3.00
N GLY A 228 -28.05 -0.59 -3.09
CA GLY A 228 -27.28 -1.26 -2.06
C GLY A 228 -27.44 -2.79 -2.07
N GLU A 229 -28.05 -3.35 -3.12
CA GLU A 229 -28.14 -4.80 -3.33
C GLU A 229 -26.78 -5.36 -3.81
N GLN A 230 -26.55 -6.62 -3.54
CA GLN A 230 -25.34 -7.33 -3.95
C GLN A 230 -25.53 -7.96 -5.33
N ILE A 231 -24.50 -7.93 -6.16
CA ILE A 231 -24.47 -8.58 -7.47
C ILE A 231 -23.30 -9.55 -7.58
N ASP A 232 -23.45 -10.59 -8.41
CA ASP A 232 -22.37 -11.54 -8.73
C ASP A 232 -21.29 -10.84 -9.57
N GLY A 233 -20.08 -10.73 -9.05
CA GLY A 233 -18.92 -10.12 -9.73
C GLY A 233 -18.25 -11.04 -10.74
N ARG A 234 -18.56 -12.35 -10.78
CA ARG A 234 -17.89 -13.32 -11.65
C ARG A 234 -18.12 -13.10 -13.16
N SER A 235 -19.15 -12.35 -13.52
CA SER A 235 -19.39 -11.92 -14.89
C SER A 235 -18.63 -10.66 -15.31
N ILE A 236 -17.90 -10.03 -14.39
CA ILE A 236 -17.22 -8.74 -14.56
C ILE A 236 -15.72 -8.99 -14.56
N LEU A 237 -15.00 -8.44 -15.54
CA LEU A 237 -13.56 -8.57 -15.66
C LEU A 237 -12.84 -7.46 -14.90
N ALA A 238 -11.84 -7.82 -14.13
CA ALA A 238 -10.90 -6.86 -13.55
C ALA A 238 -9.96 -6.29 -14.62
N LYS A 239 -9.20 -5.25 -14.30
CA LYS A 239 -8.26 -4.60 -15.23
C LYS A 239 -7.20 -5.55 -15.82
N ASN A 240 -6.90 -6.65 -15.14
CA ASN A 240 -5.97 -7.69 -15.62
C ASN A 240 -6.65 -8.76 -16.51
N GLY A 241 -7.90 -8.56 -16.90
CA GLY A 241 -8.67 -9.46 -17.74
C GLY A 241 -9.21 -10.72 -17.04
N LYS A 242 -9.00 -10.88 -15.73
CA LYS A 242 -9.55 -11.99 -14.96
C LYS A 242 -10.91 -11.61 -14.35
N PRO A 243 -11.87 -12.55 -14.26
CA PRO A 243 -13.14 -12.29 -13.58
C PRO A 243 -12.90 -12.06 -12.06
N TYR A 244 -13.77 -11.26 -11.44
CA TYR A 244 -13.79 -11.16 -9.98
C TYR A 244 -14.30 -12.48 -9.38
N ASN A 245 -13.62 -12.95 -8.31
CA ASN A 245 -14.06 -14.12 -7.53
C ASN A 245 -14.85 -13.74 -6.27
N CYS A 246 -15.62 -12.68 -6.37
CA CYS A 246 -16.36 -12.11 -5.24
C CYS A 246 -17.61 -11.42 -5.75
N ASP A 247 -18.54 -11.18 -4.85
CA ASP A 247 -19.70 -10.36 -5.15
C ASP A 247 -19.36 -8.87 -4.99
N LEU A 248 -20.14 -8.01 -5.62
CA LEU A 248 -19.98 -6.57 -5.59
C LEU A 248 -21.17 -5.92 -4.87
N LYS A 249 -20.88 -4.93 -4.03
CA LYS A 249 -21.90 -4.16 -3.30
C LYS A 249 -21.41 -2.72 -3.10
N ILE A 250 -22.33 -1.77 -3.01
CA ILE A 250 -22.00 -0.43 -2.52
C ILE A 250 -21.90 -0.46 -1.00
N ASN A 251 -20.78 -0.02 -0.47
CA ASN A 251 -20.60 0.12 0.97
C ASN A 251 -21.40 1.35 1.46
N PRO A 252 -22.40 1.19 2.36
CA PRO A 252 -23.25 2.29 2.80
C PRO A 252 -22.52 3.38 3.59
N LYS A 253 -21.33 3.08 4.15
CA LYS A 253 -20.53 4.05 4.90
C LYS A 253 -19.68 4.95 3.99
N THR A 254 -19.22 4.40 2.88
CA THR A 254 -18.30 5.10 1.96
C THR A 254 -18.95 5.48 0.64
N ASN A 255 -20.14 4.95 0.33
CA ASN A 255 -20.77 4.99 -0.99
C ASN A 255 -19.87 4.48 -2.14
N GLY A 256 -18.75 3.87 -1.82
CA GLY A 256 -17.85 3.25 -2.79
C GLY A 256 -18.17 1.78 -3.04
N LEU A 257 -17.70 1.26 -4.17
CA LEU A 257 -17.83 -0.16 -4.49
C LEU A 257 -16.98 -1.00 -3.53
N ALA A 258 -17.58 -2.02 -2.93
CA ALA A 258 -16.93 -2.98 -2.06
C ALA A 258 -16.97 -4.39 -2.68
N TYR A 259 -15.94 -5.16 -2.39
CA TYR A 259 -15.79 -6.56 -2.80
C TYR A 259 -16.14 -7.45 -1.62
N VAL A 260 -17.18 -8.28 -1.76
CA VAL A 260 -17.70 -9.15 -0.69
C VAL A 260 -17.36 -10.60 -1.03
N SER A 261 -16.53 -11.23 -0.19
CA SER A 261 -16.26 -12.66 -0.38
C SER A 261 -17.40 -13.49 0.18
N SER A 262 -17.86 -14.49 -0.56
CA SER A 262 -18.91 -15.43 -0.14
C SER A 262 -18.63 -16.17 1.20
N ARG A 263 -17.41 -16.11 1.70
CA ARG A 263 -17.01 -16.65 3.03
C ARG A 263 -17.33 -15.72 4.20
N GLN A 264 -17.47 -14.40 3.99
CA GLN A 264 -17.73 -13.45 5.07
C GLN A 264 -19.22 -13.42 5.45
N GLU A 265 -20.13 -13.59 4.48
CA GLU A 265 -21.56 -13.65 4.78
C GLU A 265 -21.95 -14.83 5.68
N GLN A 266 -21.33 -16.01 5.51
CA GLN A 266 -21.59 -17.15 6.39
C GLN A 266 -21.19 -16.90 7.83
N LYS A 267 -20.16 -16.07 8.09
CA LYS A 267 -19.75 -15.71 9.45
C LYS A 267 -20.62 -14.63 10.07
N GLU A 268 -21.03 -13.63 9.31
CA GLU A 268 -21.92 -12.57 9.81
C GLU A 268 -23.33 -13.09 10.04
N THR A 269 -23.87 -13.92 9.17
CA THR A 269 -25.19 -14.57 9.35
C THR A 269 -25.18 -15.50 10.55
N THR A 270 -24.13 -16.30 10.72
CA THR A 270 -24.00 -17.25 11.85
C THR A 270 -23.83 -16.50 13.18
N GLN A 271 -23.14 -15.35 13.21
CA GLN A 271 -23.00 -14.52 14.41
C GLN A 271 -24.30 -13.79 14.76
N GLN A 272 -25.08 -13.34 13.77
CA GLN A 272 -26.40 -12.73 14.00
C GLN A 272 -27.44 -13.75 14.46
N GLU A 273 -27.46 -14.95 13.91
CA GLU A 273 -28.32 -16.04 14.34
C GLU A 273 -27.99 -16.52 15.77
N GLN A 274 -26.70 -16.65 16.10
CA GLN A 274 -26.27 -17.01 17.45
C GLN A 274 -26.58 -15.92 18.49
N ALA A 275 -26.47 -14.65 18.13
CA ALA A 275 -26.86 -13.54 19.01
C ALA A 275 -28.38 -13.47 19.21
N ALA A 276 -29.18 -13.77 18.18
CA ALA A 276 -30.65 -13.81 18.27
C ALA A 276 -31.16 -15.00 19.11
N ASP A 277 -30.49 -16.12 19.06
CA ASP A 277 -30.84 -17.32 19.85
C ASP A 277 -30.50 -17.13 21.33
N GLN A 278 -29.38 -16.51 21.65
CA GLN A 278 -29.00 -16.18 23.03
C GLN A 278 -29.96 -15.17 23.67
N THR A 279 -30.55 -14.27 22.90
CA THR A 279 -31.55 -13.30 23.40
C THR A 279 -32.89 -14.00 23.65
N ARG A 280 -33.24 -15.04 22.88
CA ARG A 280 -34.47 -15.84 23.08
C ARG A 280 -34.43 -16.77 24.28
N GLU A 281 -33.27 -17.28 24.65
CA GLU A 281 -33.12 -18.12 25.85
C GLU A 281 -33.17 -17.32 27.16
N GLN A 282 -32.84 -16.03 27.16
CA GLN A 282 -32.90 -15.18 28.32
C GLN A 282 -34.34 -14.70 28.66
N ASP A 283 -35.24 -14.70 27.69
CA ASP A 283 -36.64 -14.27 27.85
C ASP A 283 -37.63 -15.42 28.15
N ALA A 284 -37.17 -16.64 28.38
CA ALA A 284 -38.02 -17.77 28.76
C ALA A 284 -38.48 -17.63 30.22
N PRO A 285 -39.79 -17.57 30.55
CA PRO A 285 -40.27 -17.38 31.90
C PRO A 285 -39.96 -18.61 32.77
N GLN A 286 -39.24 -18.39 33.89
CA GLN A 286 -38.99 -19.41 34.91
C GLN A 286 -40.33 -19.95 35.45
N LYS A 287 -40.65 -21.20 35.12
CA LYS A 287 -41.78 -21.91 35.74
C LYS A 287 -41.49 -22.14 37.22
N GLY A 288 -42.29 -21.52 38.06
CA GLY A 288 -42.21 -21.55 39.49
C GLY A 288 -42.21 -23.00 40.02
N GLN A 289 -41.27 -23.33 40.88
CA GLN A 289 -41.32 -24.53 41.73
C GLN A 289 -42.36 -24.35 42.83
N GLY A 290 -43.49 -25.04 42.66
CA GLY A 290 -44.50 -25.18 43.73
C GLY A 290 -44.00 -25.91 44.94
N ARG A 291 -44.02 -25.26 46.12
CA ARG A 291 -43.85 -25.88 47.43
C ARG A 291 -44.96 -26.89 47.66
N LYS A 292 -44.62 -28.18 47.90
CA LYS A 292 -45.51 -29.13 48.57
C LYS A 292 -45.13 -29.20 50.06
N ARG A 293 -46.18 -29.09 50.88
CA ARG A 293 -46.17 -29.36 52.31
C ARG A 293 -45.83 -30.81 52.62
#